data_2590380bff76ab229576ce361ef261b0
#
_entry.id   2590380bff76ab229576ce361ef261b0
#
_cell.length_a   1.000
_cell.length_b   1.000
_cell.length_c   1.000
_cell.angle_alpha   90.00
_cell.angle_beta   90.00
_cell.angle_gamma   90.00
#
_symmetry.space_group_name_H-M   'P 1'
#
loop_
_entity.id
_entity.type
_entity.pdbx_description
1 polymer ?
#
loop_
_entity_poly.entity_id
_entity_poly.type
_entity_poly.pdbx_seq_one_letter_code
_entity_poly.pdbx_strand_id
1 'polypeptide(L)'
;ASMRDIKRRKESIQSTSQITKAMKLVSTVKLQKAKGRAEETQPYFNKMYETVSGMLAKSGTVRYPGKREKNPDEPCKKGVIVISSNRGLAGGYNSNLVKLVTKGDFDRENTIIFPVGRKGLESLVRQGYTCQGDFSEVINNPLFGDAVSIGKTVIGALENGDIDEVYLAYTVFKNTVTQIPTLIKILPFAEDDIKENAQEEDEKNKGCLLYTSPSPRDRTRS
;
A
#
# COMPACT_ATOMS: atom_id res chain seq x y z
N ALA A 1 1.44 5.56 -52.89
CA ALA A 1 1.96 6.46 -51.84
C ALA A 1 3.01 7.37 -52.46
N SER A 2 2.84 8.68 -52.34
CA SER A 2 3.79 9.66 -52.86
C SER A 2 5.10 9.60 -52.07
N MET A 3 6.25 9.78 -52.74
CA MET A 3 7.56 9.90 -52.08
C MET A 3 7.56 10.95 -50.96
N ARG A 4 6.73 11.94 -51.06
CA ARG A 4 6.50 13.00 -50.07
C ARG A 4 5.84 12.43 -48.80
N ASP A 5 4.90 11.51 -48.93
CA ASP A 5 4.20 10.85 -47.81
C ASP A 5 5.13 9.90 -47.09
N ILE A 6 5.96 9.19 -47.82
CA ILE A 6 6.98 8.28 -47.22
C ILE A 6 8.01 9.06 -46.41
N LYS A 7 8.49 10.20 -46.93
CA LYS A 7 9.43 11.07 -46.21
C LYS A 7 8.81 11.62 -44.93
N ARG A 8 7.59 12.11 -44.99
CA ARG A 8 6.83 12.63 -43.84
C ARG A 8 6.62 11.56 -42.77
N ARG A 9 6.28 10.35 -43.19
CA ARG A 9 6.11 9.19 -42.28
C ARG A 9 7.43 8.79 -41.63
N LYS A 10 8.54 8.78 -42.37
CA LYS A 10 9.88 8.52 -41.83
C LYS A 10 10.26 9.54 -40.74
N GLU A 11 10.05 10.84 -41.01
CA GLU A 11 10.35 11.92 -40.06
C GLU A 11 9.51 11.78 -38.78
N SER A 12 8.21 11.47 -38.92
CA SER A 12 7.31 11.23 -37.78
C SER A 12 7.76 10.03 -36.93
N ILE A 13 8.10 8.90 -37.54
CA ILE A 13 8.59 7.72 -36.84
C ILE A 13 9.92 8.02 -36.14
N GLN A 14 10.80 8.77 -36.78
CA GLN A 14 12.10 9.13 -36.22
C GLN A 14 11.96 10.02 -34.98
N SER A 15 11.07 11.02 -35.05
CA SER A 15 10.73 11.89 -33.92
C SER A 15 10.11 11.10 -32.76
N THR A 16 9.15 10.23 -33.05
CA THR A 16 8.52 9.37 -32.04
C THR A 16 9.52 8.44 -31.37
N SER A 17 10.47 7.89 -32.13
CA SER A 17 11.56 7.05 -31.59
C SER A 17 12.46 7.82 -30.62
N GLN A 18 12.81 9.07 -30.94
CA GLN A 18 13.62 9.91 -30.06
C GLN A 18 12.89 10.23 -28.75
N ILE A 19 11.59 10.59 -28.83
CA ILE A 19 10.76 10.83 -27.65
C ILE A 19 10.69 9.57 -26.76
N THR A 20 10.45 8.41 -27.37
CA THR A 20 10.36 7.14 -26.63
C THR A 20 11.70 6.78 -25.95
N LYS A 21 12.82 7.01 -26.61
CA LYS A 21 14.16 6.82 -26.01
C LYS A 21 14.37 7.73 -24.80
N ALA A 22 14.01 9.00 -24.91
CA ALA A 22 14.09 9.96 -23.80
C ALA A 22 13.18 9.53 -22.61
N MET A 23 11.95 9.13 -22.89
CA MET A 23 11.03 8.61 -21.87
C MET A 23 11.59 7.36 -21.18
N LYS A 24 12.22 6.44 -21.92
CA LYS A 24 12.85 5.25 -21.36
C LYS A 24 13.96 5.63 -20.38
N LEU A 25 14.84 6.57 -20.74
CA LEU A 25 15.94 7.01 -19.85
C LEU A 25 15.41 7.61 -18.55
N VAL A 26 14.45 8.54 -18.63
CA VAL A 26 13.83 9.16 -17.46
C VAL A 26 13.16 8.12 -16.57
N SER A 27 12.43 7.17 -17.15
CA SER A 27 11.74 6.11 -16.40
C SER A 27 12.74 5.17 -15.72
N THR A 28 13.85 4.82 -16.38
CA THR A 28 14.91 3.99 -15.81
C THR A 28 15.55 4.65 -14.58
N VAL A 29 15.89 5.93 -14.67
CA VAL A 29 16.46 6.68 -13.53
C VAL A 29 15.47 6.75 -12.35
N LYS A 30 14.20 7.02 -12.64
CA LYS A 30 13.16 7.04 -11.61
C LYS A 30 12.98 5.68 -10.94
N LEU A 31 13.00 4.60 -11.73
CA LEU A 31 12.90 3.23 -11.20
C LEU A 31 14.08 2.92 -10.28
N GLN A 32 15.32 3.21 -10.70
CA GLN A 32 16.51 2.98 -9.88
C GLN A 32 16.43 3.75 -8.55
N LYS A 33 16.05 5.02 -8.60
CA LYS A 33 15.89 5.84 -7.39
C LYS A 33 14.80 5.30 -6.45
N ALA A 34 13.65 4.88 -7.00
CA ALA A 34 12.57 4.32 -6.20
C ALA A 34 12.96 2.95 -5.59
N LYS A 35 13.64 2.11 -6.38
CA LYS A 35 14.14 0.81 -5.93
C LYS A 35 15.16 0.97 -4.79
N GLY A 36 16.14 1.86 -4.92
CA GLY A 36 17.12 2.12 -3.86
C GLY A 36 16.46 2.55 -2.56
N ARG A 37 15.48 3.49 -2.61
CA ARG A 37 14.72 3.89 -1.42
C ARG A 37 13.95 2.73 -0.78
N ALA A 38 13.34 1.88 -1.58
CA ALA A 38 12.61 0.72 -1.08
C ALA A 38 13.54 -0.28 -0.40
N GLU A 39 14.72 -0.56 -1.00
CA GLU A 39 15.74 -1.45 -0.43
C GLU A 39 16.33 -0.90 0.88
N GLU A 40 16.54 0.42 0.98
CA GLU A 40 17.03 1.07 2.21
C GLU A 40 16.00 1.01 3.35
N THR A 41 14.70 1.09 3.05
CA THR A 41 13.64 1.08 4.07
C THR A 41 13.19 -0.32 4.47
N GLN A 42 13.43 -1.34 3.63
CA GLN A 42 12.96 -2.71 3.84
C GLN A 42 13.40 -3.33 5.17
N PRO A 43 14.68 -3.22 5.62
CA PRO A 43 15.11 -3.78 6.89
C PRO A 43 14.39 -3.16 8.09
N TYR A 44 14.17 -1.84 8.05
CA TYR A 44 13.42 -1.14 9.09
C TYR A 44 11.96 -1.60 9.13
N PHE A 45 11.32 -1.69 7.98
CA PHE A 45 9.95 -2.17 7.87
C PHE A 45 9.80 -3.59 8.42
N ASN A 46 10.67 -4.51 8.03
CA ASN A 46 10.63 -5.89 8.49
C ASN A 46 10.75 -5.95 10.02
N LYS A 47 11.71 -5.21 10.60
CA LYS A 47 11.92 -5.21 12.06
C LYS A 47 10.75 -4.58 12.81
N MET A 48 10.20 -3.50 12.30
CA MET A 48 9.00 -2.88 12.87
C MET A 48 7.80 -3.84 12.81
N TYR A 49 7.58 -4.49 11.68
CA TYR A 49 6.49 -5.45 11.49
C TYR A 49 6.61 -6.64 12.45
N GLU A 50 7.80 -7.26 12.54
CA GLU A 50 8.08 -8.31 13.50
C GLU A 50 7.76 -7.88 14.94
N THR A 51 8.24 -6.69 15.34
CA THR A 51 8.04 -6.19 16.71
C THR A 51 6.56 -5.96 17.02
N VAL A 52 5.82 -5.34 16.11
CA VAL A 52 4.39 -5.07 16.29
C VAL A 52 3.60 -6.37 16.31
N SER A 53 3.87 -7.29 15.39
CA SER A 53 3.21 -8.61 15.36
C SER A 53 3.45 -9.40 16.64
N GLY A 54 4.68 -9.41 17.15
CA GLY A 54 5.03 -10.05 18.42
C GLY A 54 4.33 -9.43 19.64
N MET A 55 4.17 -8.10 19.66
CA MET A 55 3.39 -7.42 20.71
C MET A 55 1.93 -7.80 20.66
N LEU A 56 1.32 -7.82 19.46
CA LEU A 56 -0.07 -8.16 19.24
C LEU A 56 -0.36 -9.62 19.64
N ALA A 57 0.51 -10.54 19.27
CA ALA A 57 0.42 -11.95 19.65
C ALA A 57 0.41 -12.17 21.19
N LYS A 58 1.20 -11.37 21.93
CA LYS A 58 1.29 -11.46 23.38
C LYS A 58 0.16 -10.75 24.12
N SER A 59 -0.46 -9.74 23.53
CA SER A 59 -1.51 -8.95 24.18
C SER A 59 -2.86 -9.65 24.24
N GLY A 60 -3.08 -10.71 23.47
CA GLY A 60 -4.31 -11.53 23.46
C GLY A 60 -5.59 -10.80 23.04
N THR A 61 -5.61 -9.48 23.07
CA THR A 61 -6.77 -8.67 22.69
C THR A 61 -6.27 -7.38 22.03
N VAL A 62 -6.47 -7.27 20.74
CA VAL A 62 -6.14 -6.03 20.01
C VAL A 62 -7.33 -5.10 20.07
N ARG A 63 -7.24 -4.05 20.87
CA ARG A 63 -8.16 -2.93 20.79
C ARG A 63 -7.64 -1.93 19.78
N TYR A 64 -8.35 -1.73 18.68
CA TYR A 64 -8.07 -0.68 17.72
C TYR A 64 -9.21 0.36 17.76
N PRO A 65 -8.92 1.63 17.43
CA PRO A 65 -9.96 2.65 17.36
C PRO A 65 -11.08 2.22 16.40
N GLY A 66 -12.35 2.48 16.80
CA GLY A 66 -13.50 2.18 15.93
C GLY A 66 -14.02 0.74 15.99
N LYS A 67 -13.45 -0.16 16.82
CA LYS A 67 -14.06 -1.48 17.03
C LYS A 67 -15.45 -1.31 17.68
N ARG A 68 -16.50 -1.54 16.92
CA ARG A 68 -17.88 -1.53 17.38
C ARG A 68 -18.38 -2.96 17.55
N GLU A 69 -19.24 -3.18 18.54
CA GLU A 69 -20.06 -4.38 18.59
C GLU A 69 -21.11 -4.24 17.48
N LYS A 70 -21.02 -5.10 16.48
CA LYS A 70 -21.83 -5.07 15.28
C LYS A 70 -23.00 -5.99 15.40
N ASN A 71 -24.18 -5.56 14.94
CA ASN A 71 -25.30 -6.46 14.74
C ASN A 71 -24.97 -7.42 13.59
N PRO A 72 -25.25 -8.73 13.73
CA PRO A 72 -24.94 -9.72 12.69
C PRO A 72 -25.57 -9.43 11.33
N ASP A 73 -26.68 -8.69 11.32
CA ASP A 73 -27.46 -8.39 10.11
C ASP A 73 -27.02 -7.10 9.39
N GLU A 74 -26.08 -6.34 9.94
CA GLU A 74 -25.58 -5.13 9.28
C GLU A 74 -24.49 -5.47 8.23
N PRO A 75 -24.57 -4.88 7.01
CA PRO A 75 -23.55 -5.09 5.99
C PRO A 75 -22.19 -4.56 6.46
N CYS A 76 -21.14 -5.33 6.17
CA CYS A 76 -19.79 -4.93 6.53
C CYS A 76 -19.30 -3.82 5.60
N LYS A 77 -19.03 -2.65 6.16
CA LYS A 77 -18.48 -1.51 5.41
C LYS A 77 -16.96 -1.63 5.32
N LYS A 78 -16.43 -1.57 4.11
CA LYS A 78 -15.01 -1.79 3.82
C LYS A 78 -14.34 -0.50 3.39
N GLY A 79 -13.19 -0.19 3.97
CA GLY A 79 -12.29 0.87 3.51
C GLY A 79 -11.14 0.25 2.71
N VAL A 80 -10.87 0.76 1.51
CA VAL A 80 -9.76 0.26 0.68
C VAL A 80 -8.82 1.39 0.33
N ILE A 81 -7.58 1.30 0.81
CA ILE A 81 -6.49 2.19 0.41
C ILE A 81 -5.94 1.64 -0.91
N VAL A 82 -6.01 2.42 -2.00
CA VAL A 82 -5.58 1.96 -3.33
C VAL A 82 -4.37 2.75 -3.79
N ILE A 83 -3.20 2.11 -3.83
CA ILE A 83 -1.94 2.73 -4.27
C ILE A 83 -1.75 2.54 -5.77
N SER A 84 -2.08 3.56 -6.56
CA SER A 84 -1.98 3.58 -8.01
C SER A 84 -0.99 4.63 -8.50
N SER A 85 -0.80 4.79 -9.80
CA SER A 85 0.05 5.82 -10.36
C SER A 85 -0.71 7.11 -10.71
N ASN A 86 0.02 8.23 -10.83
CA ASN A 86 -0.54 9.51 -11.31
C ASN A 86 -0.63 9.58 -12.83
N ARG A 87 0.18 8.79 -13.56
CA ARG A 87 0.29 8.84 -15.02
C ARG A 87 -0.11 7.51 -15.63
N GLY A 88 -0.59 7.57 -16.87
CA GLY A 88 -0.81 6.40 -17.71
C GLY A 88 0.48 5.86 -18.33
N LEU A 89 0.34 5.04 -19.35
CA LEU A 89 1.44 4.37 -20.05
C LEU A 89 2.28 3.44 -19.14
N ALA A 90 1.63 2.84 -18.14
CA ALA A 90 2.23 1.92 -17.18
C ALA A 90 1.80 0.45 -17.43
N GLY A 91 1.50 0.09 -18.68
CA GLY A 91 0.97 -1.23 -19.01
C GLY A 91 -0.30 -1.57 -18.25
N GLY A 92 -0.38 -2.78 -17.70
CA GLY A 92 -1.51 -3.26 -16.90
C GLY A 92 -1.54 -2.82 -15.44
N TYR A 93 -0.55 -2.05 -14.97
CA TYR A 93 -0.40 -1.70 -13.55
C TYR A 93 -1.68 -1.16 -12.92
N ASN A 94 -2.20 -0.05 -13.41
CA ASN A 94 -3.40 0.56 -12.85
C ASN A 94 -4.67 -0.28 -13.08
N SER A 95 -4.82 -0.86 -14.27
CA SER A 95 -5.99 -1.66 -14.59
C SER A 95 -6.07 -2.95 -13.77
N ASN A 96 -4.94 -3.56 -13.45
CA ASN A 96 -4.91 -4.76 -12.61
C ASN A 96 -5.28 -4.45 -11.16
N LEU A 97 -4.81 -3.32 -10.61
CA LEU A 97 -5.23 -2.85 -9.29
C LEU A 97 -6.73 -2.56 -9.22
N VAL A 98 -7.26 -1.84 -10.21
CA VAL A 98 -8.70 -1.57 -10.29
C VAL A 98 -9.50 -2.86 -10.38
N LYS A 99 -9.05 -3.83 -11.20
CA LYS A 99 -9.70 -5.15 -11.31
C LYS A 99 -9.66 -5.91 -9.98
N LEU A 100 -8.59 -5.79 -9.21
CA LEU A 100 -8.46 -6.44 -7.90
C LEU A 100 -9.57 -5.98 -6.94
N VAL A 101 -9.89 -4.69 -6.94
CA VAL A 101 -11.00 -4.13 -6.16
C VAL A 101 -12.35 -4.50 -6.77
N THR A 102 -12.55 -4.27 -8.07
CA THR A 102 -13.86 -4.40 -8.71
C THR A 102 -14.32 -5.83 -8.94
N LYS A 103 -13.40 -6.80 -8.94
CA LYS A 103 -13.69 -8.25 -9.02
C LYS A 103 -13.61 -8.94 -7.67
N GLY A 104 -13.13 -8.24 -6.64
CA GLY A 104 -13.13 -8.71 -5.26
C GLY A 104 -14.49 -8.54 -4.60
N ASP A 105 -14.56 -8.92 -3.34
CA ASP A 105 -15.76 -8.79 -2.51
C ASP A 105 -15.89 -7.36 -1.94
N PHE A 106 -16.00 -6.38 -2.85
CA PHE A 106 -16.12 -4.96 -2.52
C PHE A 106 -17.32 -4.33 -3.23
N ASP A 107 -18.46 -4.35 -2.55
CA ASP A 107 -19.68 -3.72 -3.03
C ASP A 107 -19.53 -2.19 -3.07
N ARG A 108 -20.07 -1.56 -4.10
CA ARG A 108 -19.94 -0.11 -4.30
C ARG A 108 -20.62 0.71 -3.21
N GLU A 109 -21.74 0.20 -2.66
CA GLU A 109 -22.51 0.86 -1.63
C GLU A 109 -21.85 0.77 -0.25
N ASN A 110 -21.13 -0.32 0.01
CA ASN A 110 -20.52 -0.62 1.31
C ASN A 110 -18.98 -0.43 1.29
N THR A 111 -18.43 0.18 0.24
CA THR A 111 -16.97 0.36 0.13
C THR A 111 -16.60 1.81 -0.09
N ILE A 112 -15.72 2.31 0.77
CA ILE A 112 -15.07 3.62 0.65
C ILE A 112 -13.64 3.44 0.19
N ILE A 113 -13.27 4.14 -0.88
CA ILE A 113 -11.91 4.11 -1.44
C ILE A 113 -11.10 5.31 -0.93
N PHE A 114 -9.89 5.04 -0.45
CA PHE A 114 -8.88 6.04 -0.11
C PHE A 114 -7.79 6.01 -1.19
N PRO A 115 -7.91 6.84 -2.24
CA PRO A 115 -7.05 6.73 -3.40
C PRO A 115 -5.70 7.41 -3.17
N VAL A 116 -4.63 6.65 -3.35
CA VAL A 116 -3.25 7.15 -3.39
C VAL A 116 -2.77 7.04 -4.83
N GLY A 117 -3.01 8.11 -5.60
CA GLY A 117 -2.72 8.17 -7.03
C GLY A 117 -3.96 8.38 -7.91
N ARG A 118 -3.77 9.29 -8.88
CA ARG A 118 -4.87 9.80 -9.73
C ARG A 118 -5.53 8.75 -10.60
N LYS A 119 -4.77 7.78 -11.15
CA LYS A 119 -5.32 6.81 -12.11
C LYS A 119 -6.26 5.79 -11.46
N GLY A 120 -6.00 5.42 -10.21
CA GLY A 120 -6.93 4.64 -9.39
C GLY A 120 -8.20 5.41 -9.09
N LEU A 121 -8.05 6.65 -8.60
CA LEU A 121 -9.17 7.55 -8.31
C LEU A 121 -10.09 7.70 -9.53
N GLU A 122 -9.56 8.17 -10.68
CA GLU A 122 -10.34 8.38 -11.90
C GLU A 122 -11.10 7.12 -12.35
N SER A 123 -10.46 5.96 -12.22
CA SER A 123 -11.05 4.70 -12.68
C SER A 123 -12.13 4.18 -11.74
N LEU A 124 -11.94 4.29 -10.42
CA LEU A 124 -12.90 3.79 -9.42
C LEU A 124 -14.10 4.71 -9.28
N VAL A 125 -13.92 6.03 -9.34
CA VAL A 125 -15.04 7.00 -9.40
C VAL A 125 -15.91 6.75 -10.63
N ARG A 126 -15.29 6.52 -11.80
CA ARG A 126 -16.04 6.18 -13.03
C ARG A 126 -16.86 4.89 -12.91
N GLN A 127 -16.44 3.98 -12.04
CA GLN A 127 -17.15 2.73 -11.75
C GLN A 127 -18.19 2.86 -10.63
N GLY A 128 -18.36 4.06 -10.06
CA GLY A 128 -19.38 4.37 -9.07
C GLY A 128 -18.98 4.09 -7.61
N TYR A 129 -17.68 3.94 -7.33
CA TYR A 129 -17.21 3.85 -5.94
C TYR A 129 -17.14 5.21 -5.27
N THR A 130 -17.50 5.28 -4.00
CA THR A 130 -17.30 6.45 -3.16
C THR A 130 -15.82 6.58 -2.81
N CYS A 131 -15.22 7.74 -3.07
CA CYS A 131 -13.82 8.03 -2.75
C CYS A 131 -13.72 9.11 -1.69
N GLN A 132 -12.88 8.90 -0.69
CA GLN A 132 -12.61 9.87 0.38
C GLN A 132 -11.15 10.31 0.35
N GLY A 133 -10.94 11.62 0.28
CA GLY A 133 -9.61 12.23 0.14
C GLY A 133 -9.03 12.11 -1.28
N ASP A 134 -7.93 12.82 -1.51
CA ASP A 134 -7.07 12.71 -2.68
C ASP A 134 -5.61 12.81 -2.22
N PHE A 135 -4.90 11.68 -2.28
CA PHE A 135 -3.51 11.58 -1.87
C PHE A 135 -2.57 11.42 -3.08
N SER A 136 -2.96 11.98 -4.22
CA SER A 136 -2.20 11.83 -5.48
C SER A 136 -0.79 12.41 -5.41
N GLU A 137 -0.57 13.49 -4.66
CA GLU A 137 0.73 14.16 -4.57
C GLU A 137 1.79 13.28 -3.87
N VAL A 138 1.37 12.40 -2.98
CA VAL A 138 2.24 11.47 -2.23
C VAL A 138 3.09 10.59 -3.16
N ILE A 139 2.55 10.20 -4.31
CA ILE A 139 3.22 9.29 -5.26
C ILE A 139 4.55 9.85 -5.81
N ASN A 140 4.68 11.17 -5.89
CA ASN A 140 5.88 11.78 -6.46
C ASN A 140 7.08 11.74 -5.51
N ASN A 141 6.86 11.95 -4.22
CA ASN A 141 7.89 11.92 -3.18
C ASN A 141 7.27 11.53 -1.84
N PRO A 142 7.02 10.23 -1.60
CA PRO A 142 6.36 9.77 -0.39
C PRO A 142 7.22 10.04 0.84
N LEU A 143 6.62 10.64 1.86
CA LEU A 143 7.20 10.90 3.17
C LEU A 143 6.41 10.14 4.24
N PHE A 144 7.03 9.88 5.39
CA PHE A 144 6.36 9.25 6.53
C PHE A 144 5.13 10.06 7.00
N GLY A 145 5.23 11.39 6.98
CA GLY A 145 4.11 12.28 7.32
C GLY A 145 2.88 12.09 6.43
N ASP A 146 3.07 11.76 5.16
CA ASP A 146 1.97 11.47 4.23
C ASP A 146 1.25 10.18 4.62
N ALA A 147 2.02 9.14 4.96
CA ALA A 147 1.46 7.87 5.43
C ALA A 147 0.66 8.07 6.74
N VAL A 148 1.16 8.89 7.67
CA VAL A 148 0.45 9.26 8.90
C VAL A 148 -0.84 10.02 8.58
N SER A 149 -0.84 10.92 7.61
CA SER A 149 -2.04 11.67 7.19
C SER A 149 -3.11 10.74 6.61
N ILE A 150 -2.72 9.83 5.72
CA ILE A 150 -3.62 8.79 5.17
C ILE A 150 -4.18 7.95 6.31
N GLY A 151 -3.31 7.47 7.21
CA GLY A 151 -3.71 6.66 8.37
C GLY A 151 -4.71 7.37 9.27
N LYS A 152 -4.52 8.66 9.57
CA LYS A 152 -5.47 9.45 10.35
C LYS A 152 -6.83 9.57 9.67
N THR A 153 -6.87 9.77 8.37
CA THR A 153 -8.12 9.83 7.61
C THR A 153 -8.88 8.50 7.69
N VAL A 154 -8.17 7.38 7.53
CA VAL A 154 -8.75 6.04 7.59
C VAL A 154 -9.23 5.69 9.01
N ILE A 155 -8.43 6.02 10.04
CA ILE A 155 -8.81 5.81 11.45
C ILE A 155 -10.03 6.67 11.80
N GLY A 156 -10.07 7.93 11.35
CA GLY A 156 -11.25 8.78 11.54
C GLY A 156 -12.53 8.17 10.94
N ALA A 157 -12.44 7.58 9.75
CA ALA A 157 -13.57 6.87 9.14
C ALA A 157 -14.00 5.62 9.95
N LEU A 158 -13.04 4.91 10.54
CA LEU A 158 -13.32 3.80 11.47
C LEU A 158 -14.01 4.29 12.76
N GLU A 159 -13.52 5.34 13.37
CA GLU A 159 -14.07 5.92 14.60
C GLU A 159 -15.48 6.46 14.40
N ASN A 160 -15.75 7.08 13.25
CA ASN A 160 -17.08 7.56 12.86
C ASN A 160 -18.05 6.41 12.53
N GLY A 161 -17.54 5.20 12.23
CA GLY A 161 -18.32 4.04 11.78
C GLY A 161 -18.73 4.10 10.31
N ASP A 162 -17.99 4.86 9.53
CA ASP A 162 -18.15 4.87 8.07
C ASP A 162 -17.61 3.59 7.43
N ILE A 163 -16.62 2.96 8.08
CA ILE A 163 -16.02 1.68 7.68
C ILE A 163 -15.77 0.78 8.91
N ASP A 164 -15.76 -0.53 8.71
CA ASP A 164 -15.51 -1.55 9.73
C ASP A 164 -14.20 -2.29 9.51
N GLU A 165 -13.80 -2.44 8.25
CA GLU A 165 -12.59 -3.15 7.84
C GLU A 165 -11.74 -2.27 6.94
N VAL A 166 -10.43 -2.45 7.03
CA VAL A 166 -9.45 -1.71 6.21
C VAL A 166 -8.59 -2.66 5.41
N TYR A 167 -8.53 -2.40 4.12
CA TYR A 167 -7.72 -3.14 3.15
C TYR A 167 -6.71 -2.23 2.48
N LEU A 168 -5.59 -2.80 2.06
CA LEU A 168 -4.59 -2.13 1.24
C LEU A 168 -4.45 -2.88 -0.09
N ALA A 169 -4.76 -2.19 -1.19
CA ALA A 169 -4.55 -2.66 -2.54
C ALA A 169 -3.31 -1.98 -3.14
N TYR A 170 -2.29 -2.77 -3.42
CA TYR A 170 -1.02 -2.27 -3.97
C TYR A 170 -0.39 -3.31 -4.90
N THR A 171 0.75 -2.99 -5.49
CA THR A 171 1.46 -3.90 -6.37
C THR A 171 2.84 -4.22 -5.81
N VAL A 172 3.09 -5.49 -5.54
CA VAL A 172 4.41 -5.98 -5.12
C VAL A 172 5.34 -6.00 -6.32
N PHE A 173 6.48 -5.34 -6.20
CA PHE A 173 7.53 -5.35 -7.21
C PHE A 173 8.49 -6.52 -6.96
N LYS A 174 8.41 -7.56 -7.78
CA LYS A 174 9.41 -8.65 -7.77
C LYS A 174 10.61 -8.31 -8.64
N ASN A 175 10.35 -7.89 -9.87
CA ASN A 175 11.36 -7.47 -10.84
C ASN A 175 10.71 -6.60 -11.94
N THR A 176 11.49 -6.15 -12.90
CA THR A 176 11.01 -5.28 -14.00
C THR A 176 9.97 -5.93 -14.89
N VAL A 177 9.86 -7.25 -14.90
CA VAL A 177 8.92 -8.02 -15.72
C VAL A 177 7.70 -8.46 -14.90
N THR A 178 7.92 -8.85 -13.64
CA THR A 178 6.90 -9.43 -12.78
C THR A 178 6.49 -8.46 -11.68
N GLN A 179 5.23 -8.06 -11.73
CA GLN A 179 4.58 -7.18 -10.77
C GLN A 179 3.26 -7.82 -10.35
N ILE A 180 3.03 -7.99 -9.06
CA ILE A 180 1.90 -8.74 -8.53
C ILE A 180 0.95 -7.78 -7.82
N PRO A 181 -0.26 -7.53 -8.36
CA PRO A 181 -1.31 -6.83 -7.65
C PRO A 181 -1.70 -7.63 -6.41
N THR A 182 -1.66 -6.99 -5.26
CA THR A 182 -1.86 -7.63 -3.95
C THR A 182 -2.89 -6.86 -3.15
N LEU A 183 -3.75 -7.59 -2.46
CA LEU A 183 -4.72 -7.06 -1.53
C LEU A 183 -4.45 -7.67 -0.16
N ILE A 184 -4.26 -6.85 0.84
CA ILE A 184 -4.08 -7.29 2.22
C ILE A 184 -5.11 -6.62 3.14
N LYS A 185 -5.59 -7.33 4.14
CA LYS A 185 -6.41 -6.79 5.20
C LYS A 185 -5.50 -6.20 6.27
N ILE A 186 -5.71 -4.91 6.59
CA ILE A 186 -4.93 -4.22 7.62
C ILE A 186 -5.67 -4.25 8.96
N LEU A 187 -6.99 -4.02 8.95
CA LEU A 187 -7.82 -4.02 10.15
C LEU A 187 -9.15 -4.74 9.88
N PRO A 188 -9.66 -5.49 10.86
CA PRO A 188 -8.98 -5.98 12.06
C PRO A 188 -7.82 -6.91 11.71
N PHE A 189 -6.83 -6.96 12.59
CA PHE A 189 -5.74 -7.92 12.44
C PHE A 189 -6.30 -9.35 12.52
N ALA A 190 -5.92 -10.20 11.57
CA ALA A 190 -6.27 -11.61 11.62
C ALA A 190 -5.46 -12.30 12.72
N GLU A 191 -6.13 -13.06 13.59
CA GLU A 191 -5.45 -13.79 14.68
C GLU A 191 -4.44 -14.82 14.15
N ASP A 192 -4.69 -15.36 12.95
CA ASP A 192 -3.83 -16.36 12.32
C ASP A 192 -2.53 -15.73 11.80
N ASP A 193 -2.57 -14.54 11.20
CA ASP A 193 -1.37 -13.79 10.81
C ASP A 193 -0.49 -13.43 12.01
N ILE A 194 -1.11 -13.21 13.17
CA ILE A 194 -0.41 -12.93 14.43
C ILE A 194 0.27 -14.18 14.96
N LYS A 195 -0.36 -15.35 14.90
CA LYS A 195 0.14 -16.62 15.42
C LYS A 195 1.27 -17.21 14.57
N GLU A 196 1.19 -17.17 13.24
CA GLU A 196 2.24 -17.63 12.34
C GLU A 196 3.54 -16.85 12.57
N ASN A 197 3.45 -15.52 12.65
CA ASN A 197 4.62 -14.68 12.90
C ASN A 197 5.22 -14.88 14.32
N ALA A 198 4.38 -15.17 15.34
CA ALA A 198 4.85 -15.45 16.69
C ALA A 198 5.64 -16.77 16.77
N GLN A 199 5.23 -17.80 16.04
CA GLN A 199 5.93 -19.09 16.00
C GLN A 199 7.29 -18.99 15.28
N GLU A 200 7.39 -18.19 14.21
CA GLU A 200 8.68 -17.92 13.54
C GLU A 200 9.66 -17.12 14.43
N GLU A 201 9.16 -16.24 15.30
CA GLU A 201 9.99 -15.49 16.25
C GLU A 201 10.50 -16.37 17.40
N ASP A 202 9.70 -17.28 17.94
CA ASP A 202 10.11 -18.17 19.02
C ASP A 202 11.19 -19.17 18.55
N GLU A 203 11.20 -19.55 17.28
CA GLU A 203 12.29 -20.38 16.72
C GLU A 203 13.58 -19.58 16.44
N LYS A 204 13.47 -18.31 16.02
CA LYS A 204 14.63 -17.44 15.72
C LYS A 204 15.23 -16.77 16.96
N ASN A 205 14.43 -16.52 18.00
CA ASN A 205 14.83 -15.79 19.21
C ASN A 205 14.89 -16.66 20.47
N LYS A 206 15.47 -17.86 20.41
CA LYS A 206 15.89 -18.59 21.63
C LYS A 206 17.01 -17.90 22.43
N GLY A 207 17.35 -16.68 22.09
CA GLY A 207 18.33 -15.82 22.75
C GLY A 207 17.75 -14.43 23.06
N CYS A 208 17.27 -14.27 24.29
CA CYS A 208 17.18 -13.02 25.06
C CYS A 208 16.67 -11.74 24.33
N LEU A 209 15.38 -11.50 24.40
CA LEU A 209 14.81 -10.15 24.29
C LEU A 209 14.07 -9.76 25.57
N LEU A 210 14.76 -9.83 26.69
CA LEU A 210 14.39 -9.15 27.93
C LEU A 210 15.56 -8.24 28.33
N TYR A 211 15.82 -7.23 27.51
CA TYR A 211 16.52 -6.07 28.02
C TYR A 211 15.47 -5.16 28.66
N THR A 212 15.10 -5.47 29.87
CA THR A 212 14.50 -4.49 30.75
C THR A 212 15.55 -3.40 31.00
N SER A 213 15.16 -2.14 30.87
CA SER A 213 16.00 -1.03 31.32
C SER A 213 16.53 -1.36 32.73
N PRO A 214 17.83 -1.12 33.03
CA PRO A 214 18.41 -1.49 34.32
C PRO A 214 17.56 -0.92 35.43
N SER A 215 17.18 -1.79 36.36
CA SER A 215 16.43 -1.40 37.54
C SER A 215 17.23 -0.34 38.32
N PRO A 216 16.58 0.63 38.99
CA PRO A 216 17.27 1.59 39.86
C PRO A 216 18.17 0.96 40.89
N ARG A 217 17.97 -0.33 41.23
CA ARG A 217 18.83 -1.13 42.14
C ARG A 217 20.18 -1.52 41.53
N ASP A 218 20.32 -1.55 40.22
CA ASP A 218 21.57 -1.93 39.55
C ASP A 218 22.60 -0.78 39.52
N ARG A 219 22.16 0.46 39.81
CA ARG A 219 23.03 1.65 39.87
C ARG A 219 23.81 1.81 41.20
N THR A 220 23.61 0.96 42.19
CA THR A 220 24.21 1.10 43.50
C THR A 220 25.34 0.07 43.80
N ARG A 221 25.83 -0.64 42.78
CA ARG A 221 27.01 -1.50 42.88
C ARG A 221 28.10 -1.03 41.91
N SER A 222 28.76 0.04 42.26
CA SER A 222 30.10 0.44 41.78
C SER A 222 30.87 0.95 42.96
#